data_572a6af2782de895ff18bd263649a434
#
_entry.id   572a6af2782de895ff18bd263649a434
#
_cell.length_a   1.000
_cell.length_b   1.000
_cell.length_c   1.000
_cell.angle_alpha   90.00
_cell.angle_beta   90.00
_cell.angle_gamma   90.00
#
_symmetry.space_group_name_H-M   'P 1'
#
loop_
_entity.id
_entity.type
_entity.pdbx_description
1 polymer ?
#
loop_
_entity_poly.entity_id
_entity_poly.type
_entity_poly.pdbx_seq_one_letter_code
_entity_poly.pdbx_strand_id
1 'polypeptide(L)'
;TCALPISDYGEPAKTAGTPALEVLQHSGLTDLIVVVTRYFGGVLLGTGGLVRAYTTATARALEAAEVVTVRSVVELEVTVDYSLYERAALLINGAGAKLADPQFTDSVTLRWQMPEGTEPPLLEQLRELTRGAAQVRVSKPFYAPF
;
A
#
# COMPACT_ATOMS: atom_id res chain seq x y z
N THR A 1 10.30 6.54 15.05
CA THR A 1 9.26 7.59 15.04
C THR A 1 9.81 8.79 14.29
N CYS A 2 9.48 8.98 13.03
CA CYS A 2 9.84 10.18 12.30
C CYS A 2 8.99 11.32 12.85
N ALA A 3 9.62 12.27 13.55
CA ALA A 3 8.95 13.50 13.98
C ALA A 3 8.74 14.36 12.73
N LEU A 4 7.53 14.44 12.25
CA LEU A 4 7.18 15.34 11.15
C LEU A 4 7.30 16.79 11.62
N PRO A 5 7.87 17.69 10.82
CA PRO A 5 7.80 19.11 11.11
C PRO A 5 6.34 19.54 11.11
N ILE A 6 5.89 20.10 12.22
CA ILE A 6 4.57 20.73 12.34
C ILE A 6 4.75 22.23 12.35
N SER A 7 3.85 22.94 11.69
CA SER A 7 3.86 24.40 11.68
C SER A 7 2.44 24.93 11.69
N ASP A 8 2.22 25.98 12.44
CA ASP A 8 0.94 26.72 12.48
C ASP A 8 0.83 27.79 11.37
N TYR A 9 1.92 28.08 10.63
CA TYR A 9 1.98 28.99 9.47
C TYR A 9 1.18 30.29 9.65
N GLY A 10 1.42 30.97 10.77
CA GLY A 10 0.77 32.27 11.06
C GLY A 10 -0.55 32.19 11.83
N GLU A 11 -1.06 30.99 12.10
CA GLU A 11 -2.14 30.81 13.06
C GLU A 11 -1.61 30.95 14.51
N PRO A 12 -2.46 31.26 15.50
CA PRO A 12 -2.06 31.25 16.89
C PRO A 12 -1.40 29.91 17.29
N ALA A 13 -0.40 29.97 18.14
CA ALA A 13 0.38 28.79 18.54
C ALA A 13 -0.51 27.61 18.99
N LYS A 14 -0.22 26.42 18.50
CA LYS A 14 -0.91 25.16 18.81
C LYS A 14 -2.40 25.10 18.39
N THR A 15 -2.83 25.94 17.45
CA THR A 15 -4.21 25.92 16.99
C THR A 15 -4.43 25.25 15.64
N ALA A 16 -3.35 24.95 14.91
CA ALA A 16 -3.38 24.33 13.59
C ALA A 16 -2.54 23.05 13.52
N GLY A 17 -1.23 23.14 13.60
CA GLY A 17 -0.33 22.02 13.43
C GLY A 17 -0.48 20.95 14.51
N THR A 18 -0.55 21.35 15.77
CA THR A 18 -0.73 20.42 16.90
C THR A 18 -2.03 19.61 16.81
N PRO A 19 -3.21 20.23 16.63
CA PRO A 19 -4.45 19.46 16.46
C PRO A 19 -4.44 18.50 15.26
N ALA A 20 -3.87 18.90 14.14
CA ALA A 20 -3.71 18.02 12.99
C ALA A 20 -2.81 16.82 13.31
N LEU A 21 -1.66 17.05 13.97
CA LEU A 21 -0.76 16.00 14.38
C LEU A 21 -1.40 15.00 15.35
N GLU A 22 -2.17 15.47 16.32
CA GLU A 22 -2.89 14.61 17.27
C GLU A 22 -3.85 13.66 16.56
N VAL A 23 -4.57 14.12 15.55
CA VAL A 23 -5.43 13.26 14.71
C VAL A 23 -4.61 12.19 14.01
N LEU A 24 -3.46 12.55 13.41
CA LEU A 24 -2.58 11.59 12.73
C LEU A 24 -2.03 10.54 13.70
N GLN A 25 -1.60 10.94 14.87
CA GLN A 25 -1.07 10.03 15.88
C GLN A 25 -2.13 9.02 16.36
N HIS A 26 -3.38 9.46 16.51
CA HIS A 26 -4.48 8.56 16.92
C HIS A 26 -4.95 7.64 15.78
N SER A 27 -4.70 7.98 14.52
CA SER A 27 -5.09 7.15 13.38
C SER A 27 -4.27 5.85 13.25
N GLY A 28 -3.08 5.78 13.85
CA GLY A 28 -2.15 4.67 13.71
C GLY A 28 -1.51 4.53 12.32
N LEU A 29 -1.77 5.49 11.42
CA LEU A 29 -1.19 5.50 10.08
C LEU A 29 0.24 6.04 10.10
N THR A 30 1.06 5.58 9.16
CA THR A 30 2.45 6.02 8.95
C THR A 30 2.64 6.43 7.48
N ASP A 31 3.80 7.02 7.18
CA ASP A 31 4.20 7.36 5.82
C ASP A 31 3.19 8.24 5.07
N LEU A 32 2.69 9.28 5.75
CA LEU A 32 1.72 10.22 5.20
C LEU A 32 2.15 11.68 5.44
N ILE A 33 1.65 12.57 4.60
CA ILE A 33 1.79 14.02 4.74
C ILE A 33 0.39 14.62 4.68
N VAL A 34 0.09 15.54 5.61
CA VAL A 34 -1.16 16.31 5.61
C VAL A 34 -0.86 17.78 5.50
N VAL A 35 -1.53 18.44 4.57
CA VAL A 35 -1.52 19.90 4.40
C VAL A 35 -2.95 20.39 4.49
N VAL A 36 -3.21 21.32 5.42
CA VAL A 36 -4.51 21.96 5.56
C VAL A 36 -4.38 23.41 5.16
N THR A 37 -5.14 23.84 4.17
CA THR A 37 -5.19 25.23 3.71
C THR A 37 -6.46 25.89 4.18
N ARG A 38 -6.33 27.07 4.81
CA ARG A 38 -7.45 27.88 5.24
C ARG A 38 -7.50 29.20 4.49
N TYR A 39 -8.68 29.56 4.04
CA TYR A 39 -8.97 30.90 3.53
C TYR A 39 -9.69 31.71 4.59
N PHE A 40 -9.14 32.87 4.94
CA PHE A 40 -9.77 33.77 5.92
C PHE A 40 -10.97 34.49 5.30
N GLY A 41 -12.17 34.18 5.78
CA GLY A 41 -13.43 34.75 5.29
C GLY A 41 -13.92 35.99 6.04
N GLY A 42 -13.05 36.69 6.79
CA GLY A 42 -13.41 37.90 7.52
C GLY A 42 -14.03 37.67 8.91
N VAL A 43 -14.26 36.40 9.30
CA VAL A 43 -14.80 36.02 10.61
C VAL A 43 -13.74 35.36 11.47
N LEU A 44 -13.51 35.85 12.67
CA LEU A 44 -12.59 35.28 13.64
C LEU A 44 -13.24 34.07 14.31
N LEU A 45 -12.61 32.89 14.17
CA LEU A 45 -13.09 31.65 14.79
C LEU A 45 -12.73 31.52 16.27
N GLY A 46 -11.75 32.29 16.72
CA GLY A 46 -11.10 32.12 18.03
C GLY A 46 -10.23 30.84 18.07
N THR A 47 -9.44 30.72 19.13
CA THR A 47 -8.48 29.57 19.27
C THR A 47 -9.20 28.23 19.30
N GLY A 48 -10.28 28.07 20.03
CA GLY A 48 -11.09 26.86 20.11
C GLY A 48 -11.77 26.51 18.78
N GLY A 49 -12.22 27.52 18.02
CA GLY A 49 -12.79 27.34 16.69
C GLY A 49 -11.73 26.85 15.66
N LEU A 50 -10.52 27.41 15.73
CA LEU A 50 -9.40 27.00 14.91
C LEU A 50 -9.01 25.53 15.18
N VAL A 51 -8.78 25.18 16.46
CA VAL A 51 -8.47 23.79 16.84
C VAL A 51 -9.51 22.82 16.27
N ARG A 52 -10.79 23.12 16.44
CA ARG A 52 -11.88 22.28 15.94
C ARG A 52 -11.89 22.18 14.41
N ALA A 53 -11.65 23.29 13.71
CA ALA A 53 -11.63 23.32 12.26
C ALA A 53 -10.48 22.47 11.69
N TYR A 54 -9.26 22.62 12.22
CA TYR A 54 -8.09 21.86 11.78
C TYR A 54 -8.20 20.37 12.13
N THR A 55 -8.66 20.02 13.34
CA THR A 55 -8.96 18.64 13.74
C THR A 55 -9.97 18.00 12.78
N THR A 56 -11.09 18.68 12.52
CA THR A 56 -12.16 18.13 11.67
C THR A 56 -11.70 17.99 10.22
N ALA A 57 -10.97 18.96 9.68
CA ALA A 57 -10.46 18.89 8.30
C ALA A 57 -9.50 17.72 8.12
N THR A 58 -8.58 17.53 9.08
CA THR A 58 -7.63 16.42 9.06
C THR A 58 -8.34 15.07 9.18
N ALA A 59 -9.28 14.91 10.11
CA ALA A 59 -10.03 13.67 10.29
C ALA A 59 -10.81 13.29 9.03
N ARG A 60 -11.51 14.24 8.41
CA ARG A 60 -12.25 14.00 7.16
C ARG A 60 -11.33 13.65 5.98
N ALA A 61 -10.15 14.24 5.91
CA ALA A 61 -9.17 13.90 4.89
C ALA A 61 -8.70 12.45 5.04
N LEU A 62 -8.44 11.99 6.27
CA LEU A 62 -8.07 10.59 6.54
C LEU A 62 -9.22 9.61 6.24
N GLU A 63 -10.45 9.95 6.60
CA GLU A 63 -11.64 9.14 6.28
C GLU A 63 -11.85 8.96 4.76
N ALA A 64 -11.48 9.97 3.98
CA ALA A 64 -11.61 9.94 2.52
C ALA A 64 -10.37 9.36 1.80
N ALA A 65 -9.27 9.13 2.52
CA ALA A 65 -8.05 8.62 1.94
C ALA A 65 -8.12 7.11 1.68
N GLU A 66 -7.49 6.66 0.60
CA GLU A 66 -7.24 5.25 0.36
C GLU A 66 -6.02 4.81 1.19
N VAL A 67 -6.28 3.99 2.20
CA VAL A 67 -5.24 3.45 3.08
C VAL A 67 -4.77 2.10 2.56
N VAL A 68 -3.48 1.96 2.32
CA VAL A 68 -2.87 0.70 1.87
C VAL A 68 -1.93 0.15 2.94
N THR A 69 -1.88 -1.16 3.06
CA THR A 69 -0.89 -1.83 3.91
C THR A 69 0.36 -2.11 3.09
N VAL A 70 1.50 -1.58 3.52
CA VAL A 70 2.80 -1.86 2.90
C VAL A 70 3.42 -3.08 3.59
N ARG A 71 3.78 -4.09 2.79
CA ARG A 71 4.41 -5.33 3.27
C ARG A 71 5.68 -5.63 2.51
N SER A 72 6.56 -6.44 3.11
CA SER A 72 7.67 -7.06 2.38
C SER A 72 7.08 -8.12 1.46
N VAL A 73 7.32 -7.97 0.17
CA VAL A 73 6.84 -8.87 -0.89
C VAL A 73 7.99 -9.32 -1.77
N VAL A 74 7.78 -10.43 -2.44
CA VAL A 74 8.63 -10.91 -3.53
C VAL A 74 7.84 -10.91 -4.82
N GLU A 75 8.51 -10.62 -5.94
CA GLU A 75 7.97 -10.80 -7.27
C GLU A 75 8.50 -12.11 -7.84
N LEU A 76 7.59 -12.91 -8.42
CA LEU A 76 7.92 -14.18 -9.01
C LEU A 76 7.50 -14.18 -10.48
N GLU A 77 8.28 -14.93 -11.27
CA GLU A 77 8.04 -15.10 -12.69
C GLU A 77 8.21 -16.57 -13.07
N VAL A 78 7.26 -17.09 -13.84
CA VAL A 78 7.35 -18.41 -14.45
C VAL A 78 6.90 -18.38 -15.89
N THR A 79 7.56 -19.13 -16.73
CA THR A 79 7.14 -19.36 -18.11
C THR A 79 6.63 -20.79 -18.24
N VAL A 80 5.41 -20.95 -18.77
CA VAL A 80 4.75 -22.24 -18.95
C VAL A 80 4.17 -22.38 -20.36
N ASP A 81 3.92 -23.61 -20.79
CA ASP A 81 3.19 -23.87 -22.02
C ASP A 81 1.72 -23.45 -21.90
N TYR A 82 1.09 -23.11 -23.00
CA TYR A 82 -0.34 -22.75 -23.07
C TYR A 82 -1.26 -23.78 -22.39
N SER A 83 -0.95 -25.06 -22.50
CA SER A 83 -1.72 -26.16 -21.90
C SER A 83 -1.71 -26.16 -20.36
N LEU A 84 -0.74 -25.49 -19.74
CA LEU A 84 -0.57 -25.38 -18.28
C LEU A 84 -1.00 -24.03 -17.73
N TYR A 85 -1.21 -23.04 -18.59
CA TYR A 85 -1.47 -21.66 -18.19
C TYR A 85 -2.64 -21.52 -17.20
N GLU A 86 -3.82 -22.05 -17.54
CA GLU A 86 -5.00 -21.91 -16.69
C GLU A 86 -4.82 -22.54 -15.31
N ARG A 87 -4.17 -23.70 -15.26
CA ARG A 87 -3.89 -24.40 -14.00
C ARG A 87 -2.86 -23.67 -13.16
N ALA A 88 -1.81 -23.11 -13.78
CA ALA A 88 -0.81 -22.31 -13.10
C ALA A 88 -1.45 -21.02 -12.54
N ALA A 89 -2.26 -20.31 -13.32
CA ALA A 89 -2.97 -19.12 -12.90
C ALA A 89 -3.93 -19.39 -11.72
N LEU A 90 -4.64 -20.52 -11.74
CA LEU A 90 -5.49 -20.94 -10.62
C LEU A 90 -4.71 -21.19 -9.33
N LEU A 91 -3.54 -21.83 -9.42
CA LEU A 91 -2.67 -22.07 -8.26
C LEU A 91 -2.16 -20.74 -7.67
N ILE A 92 -1.69 -19.83 -8.53
CA ILE A 92 -1.18 -18.52 -8.13
C ILE A 92 -2.28 -17.70 -7.45
N ASN A 93 -3.47 -17.61 -8.04
CA ASN A 93 -4.60 -16.90 -7.45
C ASN A 93 -5.09 -17.56 -6.14
N GLY A 94 -5.09 -18.88 -6.08
CA GLY A 94 -5.47 -19.64 -4.88
C GLY A 94 -4.49 -19.45 -3.72
N ALA A 95 -3.25 -19.10 -3.99
CA ALA A 95 -2.25 -18.75 -2.98
C ALA A 95 -2.38 -17.32 -2.44
N GLY A 96 -3.38 -16.53 -2.88
CA GLY A 96 -3.55 -15.14 -2.48
C GLY A 96 -2.52 -14.19 -3.06
N ALA A 97 -1.87 -14.57 -4.15
CA ALA A 97 -0.90 -13.74 -4.85
C ALA A 97 -1.62 -12.70 -5.75
N LYS A 98 -0.96 -11.56 -5.98
CA LYS A 98 -1.41 -10.55 -6.94
C LYS A 98 -0.80 -10.88 -8.31
N LEU A 99 -1.58 -11.53 -9.16
CA LEU A 99 -1.18 -11.87 -10.52
C LEU A 99 -1.26 -10.62 -11.41
N ALA A 100 -0.17 -10.33 -12.13
CA ALA A 100 -0.15 -9.31 -13.19
C ALA A 100 -0.70 -9.88 -14.52
N ASP A 101 -0.93 -9.00 -15.50
CA ASP A 101 -1.39 -9.42 -16.81
C ASP A 101 -0.39 -10.38 -17.47
N PRO A 102 -0.85 -11.58 -17.90
CA PRO A 102 0.00 -12.56 -18.54
C PRO A 102 0.58 -12.08 -19.87
N GLN A 103 1.82 -12.47 -20.17
CA GLN A 103 2.44 -12.19 -21.45
C GLN A 103 2.37 -13.44 -22.33
N PHE A 104 1.71 -13.32 -23.48
CA PHE A 104 1.52 -14.40 -24.44
C PHE A 104 2.48 -14.24 -25.62
N THR A 105 3.35 -15.23 -25.82
CA THR A 105 4.29 -15.34 -26.93
C THR A 105 4.23 -16.78 -27.46
N ASP A 106 5.35 -17.44 -27.73
CA ASP A 106 5.43 -18.89 -28.00
C ASP A 106 5.08 -19.71 -26.75
N SER A 107 5.13 -19.10 -25.61
CA SER A 107 4.76 -19.63 -24.29
C SER A 107 4.08 -18.51 -23.48
N VAL A 108 3.59 -18.83 -22.29
CA VAL A 108 2.92 -17.87 -21.40
C VAL A 108 3.82 -17.54 -20.22
N THR A 109 4.16 -16.27 -20.06
CA THR A 109 4.90 -15.79 -18.89
C THR A 109 3.93 -15.18 -17.89
N LEU A 110 3.93 -15.74 -16.68
CA LEU A 110 3.15 -15.28 -15.54
C LEU A 110 4.07 -14.55 -14.56
N ARG A 111 3.64 -13.36 -14.12
CA ARG A 111 4.31 -12.60 -13.07
C ARG A 111 3.32 -12.29 -11.96
N TRP A 112 3.75 -12.45 -10.73
CA TRP A 112 2.91 -12.15 -9.57
C TRP A 112 3.73 -11.68 -8.39
N GLN A 113 3.05 -11.03 -7.45
CA GLN A 113 3.63 -10.62 -6.16
C GLN A 113 2.93 -11.36 -5.05
N MET A 114 3.66 -11.70 -4.00
CA MET A 114 3.13 -12.30 -2.78
C MET A 114 3.99 -11.93 -1.57
N PRO A 115 3.45 -12.02 -0.34
CA PRO A 115 4.21 -11.71 0.86
C PRO A 115 5.45 -12.61 0.97
N GLU A 116 6.58 -11.99 1.34
CA GLU A 116 7.84 -12.69 1.58
C GLU A 116 7.65 -13.85 2.58
N GLY A 117 8.19 -15.02 2.27
CA GLY A 117 8.13 -16.21 3.09
C GLY A 117 6.86 -17.05 2.91
N THR A 118 5.90 -16.62 2.07
CA THR A 118 4.68 -17.40 1.77
C THR A 118 4.78 -18.18 0.46
N GLU A 119 5.86 -18.02 -0.30
CA GLU A 119 6.06 -18.61 -1.61
C GLU A 119 6.31 -20.12 -1.63
N PRO A 120 6.95 -20.80 -0.63
CA PRO A 120 7.38 -22.18 -0.77
C PRO A 120 6.26 -23.18 -1.12
N PRO A 121 5.05 -23.13 -0.53
CA PRO A 121 3.98 -24.06 -0.92
C PRO A 121 3.55 -23.93 -2.38
N LEU A 122 3.48 -22.69 -2.88
CA LEU A 122 3.11 -22.40 -4.27
C LEU A 122 4.21 -22.89 -5.23
N LEU A 123 5.48 -22.66 -4.88
CA LEU A 123 6.61 -23.11 -5.69
C LEU A 123 6.61 -24.64 -5.86
N GLU A 124 6.31 -25.39 -4.81
CA GLU A 124 6.21 -26.85 -4.90
C GLU A 124 5.04 -27.29 -5.79
N GLN A 125 3.86 -26.67 -5.65
CA GLN A 125 2.71 -26.96 -6.52
C GLN A 125 3.01 -26.66 -8.01
N LEU A 126 3.68 -25.54 -8.29
CA LEU A 126 4.08 -25.19 -9.66
C LEU A 126 5.14 -26.17 -10.20
N ARG A 127 6.07 -26.61 -9.36
CA ARG A 127 7.06 -27.64 -9.72
C ARG A 127 6.39 -28.97 -10.06
N GLU A 128 5.43 -29.41 -9.26
CA GLU A 128 4.65 -30.61 -9.53
C GLU A 128 3.85 -30.48 -10.83
N LEU A 129 3.15 -29.34 -11.03
CA LEU A 129 2.37 -29.08 -12.23
C LEU A 129 3.20 -29.16 -13.50
N THR A 130 4.42 -28.63 -13.47
CA THR A 130 5.35 -28.57 -14.61
C THR A 130 6.29 -29.78 -14.66
N ARG A 131 6.17 -30.73 -13.74
CA ARG A 131 7.08 -31.88 -13.57
C ARG A 131 8.56 -31.45 -13.48
N GLY A 132 8.80 -30.30 -12.86
CA GLY A 132 10.14 -29.73 -12.72
C GLY A 132 10.71 -29.03 -13.98
N ALA A 133 9.92 -28.92 -15.06
CA ALA A 133 10.40 -28.34 -16.31
C ALA A 133 10.49 -26.80 -16.25
N ALA A 134 9.56 -26.14 -15.55
CA ALA A 134 9.56 -24.70 -15.43
C ALA A 134 10.39 -24.23 -14.23
N GLN A 135 11.24 -23.24 -14.46
CA GLN A 135 12.00 -22.58 -13.41
C GLN A 135 11.27 -21.30 -12.99
N VAL A 136 10.96 -21.18 -11.70
CA VAL A 136 10.41 -19.96 -11.13
C VAL A 136 11.57 -19.05 -10.72
N ARG A 137 11.57 -17.82 -11.22
CA ARG A 137 12.48 -16.77 -10.78
C ARG A 137 11.84 -16.03 -9.62
N VAL A 138 12.60 -15.77 -8.57
CA VAL A 138 12.17 -15.02 -7.39
C VAL A 138 13.06 -13.80 -7.23
N SER A 139 12.47 -12.62 -7.08
CA SER A 139 13.19 -11.38 -6.85
C SER A 139 13.77 -11.31 -5.43
N LYS A 140 14.59 -10.29 -5.17
CA LYS A 140 14.87 -9.88 -3.81
C LYS A 140 13.60 -9.27 -3.20
N PRO A 141 13.39 -9.41 -1.87
CA PRO A 141 12.27 -8.76 -1.20
C PRO A 141 12.30 -7.25 -1.35
N PHE A 142 11.12 -6.64 -1.47
CA PHE A 142 10.92 -5.20 -1.50
C PHE A 142 9.58 -4.84 -0.83
N TYR A 143 9.43 -3.57 -0.44
CA TYR A 143 8.20 -3.10 0.17
C TYR A 143 7.22 -2.60 -0.90
N ALA A 144 5.99 -3.12 -0.88
CA ALA A 144 4.92 -2.71 -1.79
C ALA A 144 3.55 -2.75 -1.10
N PRO A 145 2.55 -2.02 -1.63
CA PRO A 145 1.16 -2.14 -1.21
C PRO A 145 0.64 -3.55 -1.51
N PHE A 146 0.18 -4.22 -0.45
CA PHE A 146 -0.28 -5.61 -0.59
C PHE A 146 -1.51 -5.91 0.27
#